data_9d5f629111c19c9e5a60558a41aac42f
#
_entry.id   9d5f629111c19c9e5a60558a41aac42f
#
_cell.length_a   1.000
_cell.length_b   1.000
_cell.length_c   1.000
_cell.angle_alpha   90.00
_cell.angle_beta   90.00
_cell.angle_gamma   90.00
#
_symmetry.space_group_name_H-M   'P 1'
#
loop_
_entity.id
_entity.type
_entity.pdbx_description
1 polymer ?
#
loop_
_entity_poly.entity_id
_entity_poly.type
_entity_poly.pdbx_seq_one_letter_code
_entity_poly.pdbx_strand_id
1 'polypeptide(L)'
;MTQWWEIGVPAETVSGPPKIRAVAYYRHSAQDRQENSIPIQRDQVREWALKNGVEIIREFPDAGKSGLTSEGRPAFTEMMEEWVKKRTDFHYILCLDVSRWGRFQDIDLSAQFSAECKKHHKQVIYTTIGKPREDDPLYPVYVQFERFRAAQYSRELSDKVWRGCMKITEQGYWAGGSPPYGTRRLLLDEKRDPLHQLEPGQRKGIQNQRVTLVEGDPVEVAVIQRIFHEFTALGYSEYRIAEGLNAEGIPSPSGGRWGAGSVLRRLQNETYIGTLVYNKTTQKLKTPRRDNPPEQWLRTPDAFEGLVTTDQFTRAQEILAERRRRFDPERMLEQLNAIYQQYGVFRGSLLKLHDSAPSAGTYSPGRM
;
A
#
# COMPACT_ATOMS: atom_id res chain seq x y z
N MET A 1 26.17 -41.20 66.01
CA MET A 1 27.23 -40.43 65.33
C MET A 1 26.69 -39.94 64.05
N THR A 2 26.18 -38.73 64.02
CA THR A 2 25.64 -38.09 62.80
C THR A 2 26.83 -37.62 61.97
N GLN A 3 26.89 -38.01 60.73
CA GLN A 3 28.02 -37.72 59.86
C GLN A 3 27.98 -36.25 59.45
N TRP A 4 29.09 -35.54 59.55
CA TRP A 4 29.24 -34.06 59.39
C TRP A 4 28.88 -33.54 57.99
N TRP A 5 28.68 -34.44 56.96
CA TRP A 5 28.20 -34.07 55.60
C TRP A 5 26.68 -34.06 55.47
N GLU A 6 25.91 -34.38 56.49
CA GLU A 6 24.44 -34.31 56.50
C GLU A 6 23.89 -32.95 57.03
N ILE A 7 24.77 -32.06 57.39
CA ILE A 7 24.37 -30.67 57.73
C ILE A 7 24.11 -29.98 56.38
N GLY A 8 22.86 -29.99 55.93
CA GLY A 8 22.42 -29.19 54.77
C GLY A 8 22.79 -27.74 55.06
N VAL A 9 23.72 -27.22 54.27
CA VAL A 9 23.95 -25.79 54.21
C VAL A 9 22.63 -25.16 53.81
N PRO A 10 22.04 -24.25 54.60
CA PRO A 10 20.86 -23.52 54.14
C PRO A 10 21.26 -22.87 52.82
N ALA A 11 20.46 -23.11 51.77
CA ALA A 11 20.61 -22.38 50.52
C ALA A 11 20.47 -20.90 50.88
N GLU A 12 21.58 -20.19 51.02
CA GLU A 12 21.58 -18.75 51.03
C GLU A 12 20.92 -18.33 49.73
N THR A 13 19.66 -17.88 49.83
CA THR A 13 19.03 -17.09 48.79
C THR A 13 19.89 -15.84 48.66
N VAL A 14 20.85 -15.90 47.74
CA VAL A 14 21.60 -14.71 47.30
C VAL A 14 20.54 -13.78 46.68
N SER A 15 19.92 -12.98 47.54
CA SER A 15 19.13 -11.83 47.10
C SER A 15 20.12 -10.82 46.53
N GLY A 16 20.43 -10.93 45.25
CA GLY A 16 21.11 -9.87 44.52
C GLY A 16 20.32 -8.57 44.67
N PRO A 17 20.95 -7.40 44.43
CA PRO A 17 20.26 -6.13 44.54
C PRO A 17 18.97 -6.18 43.75
N PRO A 18 17.86 -5.55 44.21
CA PRO A 18 16.55 -5.64 43.57
C PRO A 18 16.68 -5.24 42.10
N LYS A 19 16.39 -6.18 41.21
CA LYS A 19 16.46 -5.94 39.78
C LYS A 19 15.36 -4.96 39.39
N ILE A 20 15.70 -3.95 38.58
CA ILE A 20 14.72 -3.02 38.03
C ILE A 20 13.85 -3.81 37.03
N ARG A 21 12.55 -3.82 37.27
CA ARG A 21 11.61 -4.56 36.42
C ARG A 21 11.23 -3.76 35.19
N ALA A 22 11.15 -4.43 34.04
CA ALA A 22 10.87 -3.85 32.74
C ALA A 22 9.93 -4.73 31.93
N VAL A 23 9.27 -4.11 30.95
CA VAL A 23 8.64 -4.81 29.83
C VAL A 23 9.45 -4.56 28.57
N ALA A 24 9.36 -5.46 27.58
CA ALA A 24 10.06 -5.29 26.30
C ALA A 24 9.09 -5.25 25.14
N TYR A 25 9.32 -4.35 24.19
CA TYR A 25 8.53 -4.22 22.99
C TYR A 25 9.36 -4.49 21.75
N TYR A 26 8.83 -5.35 20.86
CA TYR A 26 9.47 -5.76 19.62
C TYR A 26 8.55 -5.53 18.43
N ARG A 27 9.11 -5.12 17.30
CA ARG A 27 8.35 -4.93 16.08
C ARG A 27 9.18 -5.16 14.82
N HIS A 28 8.60 -5.84 13.84
CA HIS A 28 9.12 -5.80 12.47
C HIS A 28 8.01 -5.45 11.47
N SER A 29 8.37 -4.85 10.34
CA SER A 29 7.42 -4.58 9.25
C SER A 29 7.29 -5.81 8.34
N ALA A 30 6.15 -5.94 7.62
CA ALA A 30 5.95 -6.97 6.61
C ALA A 30 6.97 -6.89 5.44
N GLN A 31 7.65 -5.76 5.29
CA GLN A 31 8.71 -5.56 4.30
C GLN A 31 10.09 -6.01 4.78
N ASP A 32 10.32 -6.05 6.09
CA ASP A 32 11.51 -6.64 6.70
C ASP A 32 11.34 -8.16 6.69
N ARG A 33 11.63 -8.79 5.55
CA ARG A 33 11.46 -10.24 5.30
C ARG A 33 12.48 -11.13 6.01
N GLN A 34 13.20 -10.61 6.95
CA GLN A 34 14.03 -11.42 7.82
C GLN A 34 13.12 -12.08 8.86
N GLU A 35 12.79 -13.35 8.61
CA GLU A 35 11.98 -14.20 9.51
C GLU A 35 12.48 -14.18 10.96
N ASN A 36 13.73 -13.77 11.16
CA ASN A 36 14.42 -13.71 12.45
C ASN A 36 14.50 -12.31 13.07
N SER A 37 13.78 -11.30 12.59
CA SER A 37 13.96 -9.93 13.10
C SER A 37 13.46 -9.75 14.53
N ILE A 38 12.36 -10.39 14.96
CA ILE A 38 11.91 -10.36 16.37
C ILE A 38 12.82 -11.19 17.28
N PRO A 39 13.20 -12.44 16.95
CA PRO A 39 14.19 -13.18 17.73
C PRO A 39 15.50 -12.42 17.92
N ILE A 40 16.06 -11.83 16.87
CA ILE A 40 17.31 -11.03 16.97
C ILE A 40 17.13 -9.83 17.91
N GLN A 41 16.02 -9.08 17.78
CA GLN A 41 15.73 -7.97 18.69
C GLN A 41 15.61 -8.44 20.13
N ARG A 42 14.94 -9.55 20.36
CA ARG A 42 14.76 -10.16 21.68
C ARG A 42 16.10 -10.51 22.31
N ASP A 43 16.99 -11.16 21.59
CA ASP A 43 18.29 -11.55 22.07
C ASP A 43 19.13 -10.33 22.46
N GLN A 44 19.18 -9.31 21.62
CA GLN A 44 19.91 -8.07 21.90
C GLN A 44 19.35 -7.30 23.11
N VAL A 45 18.02 -7.20 23.21
CA VAL A 45 17.37 -6.52 24.36
C VAL A 45 17.56 -7.30 25.66
N ARG A 46 17.48 -8.64 25.61
CA ARG A 46 17.76 -9.49 26.78
C ARG A 46 19.21 -9.41 27.22
N GLU A 47 20.15 -9.42 26.28
CA GLU A 47 21.57 -9.25 26.58
C GLU A 47 21.84 -7.89 27.28
N TRP A 48 21.24 -6.82 26.75
CA TRP A 48 21.31 -5.49 27.34
C TRP A 48 20.72 -5.48 28.76
N ALA A 49 19.53 -6.09 28.93
CA ALA A 49 18.86 -6.17 30.22
C ALA A 49 19.71 -6.89 31.27
N LEU A 50 20.33 -8.03 30.90
CA LEU A 50 21.25 -8.78 31.78
C LEU A 50 22.46 -7.92 32.20
N LYS A 51 23.10 -7.23 31.23
CA LYS A 51 24.24 -6.36 31.50
C LYS A 51 23.92 -5.17 32.43
N ASN A 52 22.66 -4.72 32.43
CA ASN A 52 22.23 -3.54 33.20
C ASN A 52 21.40 -3.88 34.44
N GLY A 53 21.33 -5.15 34.85
CA GLY A 53 20.61 -5.59 36.06
C GLY A 53 19.09 -5.38 35.97
N VAL A 54 18.53 -5.49 34.77
CA VAL A 54 17.09 -5.29 34.48
C VAL A 54 16.41 -6.65 34.27
N GLU A 55 15.27 -6.86 34.92
CA GLU A 55 14.42 -8.04 34.76
C GLU A 55 13.29 -7.76 33.78
N ILE A 56 13.19 -8.51 32.68
CA ILE A 56 12.08 -8.42 31.74
C ILE A 56 10.93 -9.32 32.21
N ILE A 57 9.82 -8.72 32.64
CA ILE A 57 8.66 -9.43 33.19
C ILE A 57 7.60 -9.77 32.13
N ARG A 58 7.58 -9.07 30.99
CA ARG A 58 6.66 -9.29 29.88
C ARG A 58 7.27 -8.80 28.57
N GLU A 59 6.95 -9.49 27.48
CA GLU A 59 7.35 -9.14 26.13
C GLU A 59 6.13 -8.93 25.23
N PHE A 60 6.18 -7.90 24.39
CA PHE A 60 5.10 -7.46 23.49
C PHE A 60 5.58 -7.46 22.04
N PRO A 61 5.37 -8.55 21.27
CA PRO A 61 5.79 -8.62 19.89
C PRO A 61 4.66 -8.23 18.91
N ASP A 62 4.93 -7.30 17.99
CA ASP A 62 4.08 -6.96 16.85
C ASP A 62 4.74 -7.40 15.54
N ALA A 63 4.45 -8.62 15.10
CA ALA A 63 4.98 -9.19 13.86
C ALA A 63 4.24 -8.65 12.63
N GLY A 64 4.98 -8.31 11.57
CA GLY A 64 4.42 -7.90 10.28
C GLY A 64 3.69 -6.54 10.27
N LYS A 65 3.86 -5.72 11.30
CA LYS A 65 3.15 -4.45 11.46
C LYS A 65 4.01 -3.23 11.10
N SER A 66 3.39 -2.26 10.43
CA SER A 66 4.06 -1.00 10.10
C SER A 66 4.28 -0.15 11.36
N GLY A 67 5.40 0.56 11.41
CA GLY A 67 5.67 1.54 12.46
C GLY A 67 5.20 2.96 12.16
N LEU A 68 4.48 3.18 11.03
CA LEU A 68 4.05 4.52 10.60
C LEU A 68 2.79 5.02 11.33
N THR A 69 1.95 4.10 11.81
CA THR A 69 0.74 4.40 12.58
C THR A 69 0.65 3.50 13.80
N SER A 70 -0.15 3.86 14.79
CA SER A 70 -0.48 2.99 15.93
C SER A 70 -1.52 1.92 15.57
N GLU A 71 -2.30 2.14 14.51
CA GLU A 71 -3.29 1.18 14.02
C GLU A 71 -2.65 -0.15 13.60
N GLY A 72 -3.25 -1.26 14.00
CA GLY A 72 -2.76 -2.59 13.68
C GLY A 72 -1.56 -3.05 14.50
N ARG A 73 -1.29 -2.45 15.66
CA ARG A 73 -0.25 -2.83 16.62
C ARG A 73 -0.87 -3.31 17.94
N PRO A 74 -1.51 -4.49 17.96
CA PRO A 74 -2.29 -4.95 19.11
C PRO A 74 -1.42 -5.11 20.36
N ALA A 75 -0.19 -5.63 20.25
CA ALA A 75 0.70 -5.79 21.39
C ALA A 75 1.16 -4.43 21.95
N PHE A 76 1.38 -3.41 21.08
CA PHE A 76 1.64 -2.06 21.52
C PHE A 76 0.46 -1.45 22.28
N THR A 77 -0.75 -1.65 21.74
CA THR A 77 -1.97 -1.14 22.37
C THR A 77 -2.20 -1.82 23.73
N GLU A 78 -2.08 -3.15 23.82
CA GLU A 78 -2.14 -3.89 25.08
C GLU A 78 -1.12 -3.35 26.08
N MET A 79 0.13 -3.17 25.65
CA MET A 79 1.18 -2.63 26.51
C MET A 79 0.82 -1.25 27.05
N MET A 80 0.32 -0.34 26.22
CA MET A 80 -0.01 1.03 26.65
C MET A 80 -1.24 1.05 27.57
N GLU A 81 -2.33 0.36 27.21
CA GLU A 81 -3.59 0.46 27.94
C GLU A 81 -3.63 -0.41 29.18
N GLU A 82 -3.08 -1.63 29.15
CA GLU A 82 -3.22 -2.58 30.25
C GLU A 82 -1.98 -2.58 31.17
N TRP A 83 -0.81 -2.23 30.65
CA TRP A 83 0.43 -2.29 31.43
C TRP A 83 0.92 -0.90 31.84
N VAL A 84 1.10 0.02 30.91
CA VAL A 84 1.62 1.36 31.22
C VAL A 84 0.65 2.12 32.11
N LYS A 85 -0.63 2.14 31.78
CA LYS A 85 -1.65 2.91 32.52
C LYS A 85 -2.08 2.28 33.85
N LYS A 86 -2.07 0.94 33.96
CA LYS A 86 -2.69 0.25 35.10
C LYS A 86 -1.72 -0.36 36.08
N ARG A 87 -0.48 -0.67 35.68
CA ARG A 87 0.47 -1.38 36.55
C ARG A 87 1.54 -0.46 37.09
N THR A 88 1.96 -0.71 38.36
CA THR A 88 2.99 0.07 39.03
C THR A 88 4.26 -0.75 39.32
N ASP A 89 4.25 -2.04 39.02
CA ASP A 89 5.27 -3.00 39.38
C ASP A 89 6.47 -3.09 38.42
N PHE A 90 6.59 -2.17 37.46
CA PHE A 90 7.74 -2.03 36.56
C PHE A 90 8.04 -0.56 36.27
N HIS A 91 9.29 -0.28 35.80
CA HIS A 91 9.75 1.10 35.58
C HIS A 91 10.18 1.35 34.12
N TYR A 92 10.73 0.34 33.46
CA TYR A 92 11.29 0.51 32.13
C TYR A 92 10.46 -0.20 31.04
N ILE A 93 10.42 0.42 29.87
CA ILE A 93 9.95 -0.18 28.63
C ILE A 93 11.17 -0.27 27.71
N LEU A 94 11.66 -1.48 27.47
CA LEU A 94 12.83 -1.72 26.65
C LEU A 94 12.43 -1.85 25.18
N CYS A 95 13.11 -1.14 24.31
CA CYS A 95 12.97 -1.21 22.88
C CYS A 95 14.35 -1.20 22.22
N LEU A 96 14.58 -1.97 21.15
CA LEU A 96 15.89 -2.04 20.55
C LEU A 96 16.38 -0.65 20.11
N ASP A 97 15.58 0.02 19.28
CA ASP A 97 15.87 1.36 18.77
C ASP A 97 14.59 2.18 18.58
N VAL A 98 14.75 3.45 18.26
CA VAL A 98 13.65 4.39 18.05
C VAL A 98 12.73 3.95 16.91
N SER A 99 13.26 3.28 15.88
CA SER A 99 12.46 2.82 14.73
C SER A 99 11.53 1.66 15.10
N ARG A 100 11.85 0.87 16.15
CA ARG A 100 10.99 -0.21 16.66
C ARG A 100 9.87 0.34 17.52
N TRP A 101 10.13 1.38 18.29
CA TRP A 101 9.10 2.12 19.03
C TRP A 101 8.06 2.71 18.09
N GLY A 102 8.49 3.44 17.05
CA GLY A 102 7.63 3.96 16.00
C GLY A 102 8.36 4.87 15.02
N ARG A 103 8.25 4.56 13.72
CA ARG A 103 8.65 5.47 12.64
C ARG A 103 7.46 6.36 12.30
N PHE A 104 6.93 7.05 13.29
CA PHE A 104 5.80 7.93 13.05
C PHE A 104 6.20 9.03 12.05
N GLN A 105 5.34 9.28 11.07
CA GLN A 105 5.52 10.42 10.15
C GLN A 105 5.51 11.74 10.92
N ASP A 106 4.70 11.76 11.96
CA ASP A 106 4.66 12.80 12.97
C ASP A 106 5.61 12.42 14.10
N ILE A 107 6.70 13.18 14.22
CA ILE A 107 7.70 13.02 15.29
C ILE A 107 7.04 13.24 16.65
N ASP A 108 6.04 14.11 16.71
CA ASP A 108 5.33 14.47 17.93
C ASP A 108 4.52 13.29 18.48
N LEU A 109 3.97 12.43 17.63
CA LEU A 109 3.25 11.24 18.07
C LEU A 109 4.16 10.26 18.82
N SER A 110 5.41 10.07 18.37
CA SER A 110 6.40 9.26 19.09
C SER A 110 6.77 9.90 20.45
N ALA A 111 6.86 11.23 20.49
CA ALA A 111 7.10 11.98 21.72
C ALA A 111 5.90 11.90 22.67
N GLN A 112 4.66 11.99 22.15
CA GLN A 112 3.43 11.88 22.92
C GLN A 112 3.33 10.53 23.64
N PHE A 113 3.57 9.39 22.96
CA PHE A 113 3.60 8.09 23.63
C PHE A 113 4.68 7.98 24.69
N SER A 114 5.85 8.57 24.44
CA SER A 114 6.91 8.60 25.46
C SER A 114 6.56 9.50 26.65
N ALA A 115 5.85 10.61 26.41
CA ALA A 115 5.35 11.49 27.46
C ALA A 115 4.25 10.81 28.28
N GLU A 116 3.34 10.07 27.64
CA GLU A 116 2.32 9.28 28.33
C GLU A 116 2.97 8.22 29.24
N CYS A 117 3.99 7.52 28.76
CA CYS A 117 4.77 6.61 29.62
C CYS A 117 5.36 7.31 30.86
N LYS A 118 5.96 8.51 30.68
CA LYS A 118 6.52 9.30 31.79
C LYS A 118 5.45 9.73 32.78
N LYS A 119 4.26 10.12 32.33
CA LYS A 119 3.13 10.48 33.19
C LYS A 119 2.73 9.32 34.14
N HIS A 120 2.90 8.09 33.68
CA HIS A 120 2.67 6.89 34.49
C HIS A 120 3.96 6.34 35.16
N HIS A 121 4.97 7.19 35.35
CA HIS A 121 6.24 6.85 35.98
C HIS A 121 6.99 5.69 35.26
N LYS A 122 6.84 5.59 33.92
CA LYS A 122 7.54 4.64 33.08
C LYS A 122 8.53 5.37 32.17
N GLN A 123 9.69 4.76 31.94
CA GLN A 123 10.69 5.30 31.03
C GLN A 123 10.95 4.37 29.87
N VAL A 124 10.89 4.91 28.65
CA VAL A 124 11.26 4.17 27.45
C VAL A 124 12.78 4.21 27.29
N ILE A 125 13.40 3.03 27.23
CA ILE A 125 14.84 2.86 27.04
C ILE A 125 15.08 2.25 25.67
N TYR A 126 15.84 2.92 24.83
CA TYR A 126 16.33 2.39 23.56
C TYR A 126 17.68 1.73 23.80
N THR A 127 17.77 0.41 23.69
CA THR A 127 18.98 -0.33 24.09
C THR A 127 20.21 0.01 23.26
N THR A 128 20.00 0.47 21.99
CA THR A 128 21.10 0.98 21.15
C THR A 128 21.63 2.34 21.57
N ILE A 129 20.84 3.14 22.28
CA ILE A 129 21.25 4.45 22.82
C ILE A 129 21.77 4.28 24.25
N GLY A 130 21.17 3.37 25.00
CA GLY A 130 21.47 3.12 26.42
C GLY A 130 20.55 3.87 27.39
N LYS A 131 20.81 3.69 28.67
CA LYS A 131 20.08 4.35 29.74
C LYS A 131 20.58 5.81 29.88
N PRO A 132 19.68 6.79 30.02
CA PRO A 132 20.10 8.15 30.32
C PRO A 132 20.84 8.17 31.66
N ARG A 133 21.92 8.93 31.76
CA ARG A 133 22.55 9.24 33.02
C ARG A 133 21.69 10.26 33.78
N GLU A 134 21.71 10.21 35.10
CA GLU A 134 21.16 11.30 35.91
C GLU A 134 21.85 12.60 35.44
N ASP A 135 21.08 13.62 35.09
CA ASP A 135 21.58 14.94 34.63
C ASP A 135 22.24 15.00 33.23
N ASP A 136 21.90 14.09 32.33
CA ASP A 136 22.35 14.22 30.93
C ASP A 136 21.38 15.09 30.11
N PRO A 137 21.64 16.40 29.95
CA PRO A 137 20.76 17.31 29.22
C PRO A 137 20.74 17.03 27.70
N LEU A 138 21.74 16.29 27.20
CA LEU A 138 21.85 15.98 25.75
C LEU A 138 21.10 14.72 25.37
N TYR A 139 20.75 13.83 26.30
CA TYR A 139 20.05 12.59 26.00
C TYR A 139 18.69 12.83 25.29
N PRO A 140 17.81 13.76 25.72
CA PRO A 140 16.57 14.08 25.02
C PRO A 140 16.81 14.59 23.58
N VAL A 141 17.86 15.40 23.38
CA VAL A 141 18.25 15.92 22.06
C VAL A 141 18.69 14.77 21.16
N TYR A 142 19.50 13.85 21.67
CA TYR A 142 19.96 12.68 20.92
C TYR A 142 18.79 11.75 20.53
N VAL A 143 17.87 11.48 21.44
CA VAL A 143 16.66 10.70 21.15
C VAL A 143 15.82 11.38 20.08
N GLN A 144 15.68 12.71 20.12
CA GLN A 144 14.92 13.46 19.13
C GLN A 144 15.59 13.43 17.76
N PHE A 145 16.91 13.50 17.72
CA PHE A 145 17.68 13.35 16.48
C PHE A 145 17.50 11.96 15.86
N GLU A 146 17.53 10.89 16.66
CA GLU A 146 17.28 9.53 16.18
C GLU A 146 15.83 9.33 15.67
N ARG A 147 14.85 9.99 16.29
CA ARG A 147 13.45 10.03 15.76
C ARG A 147 13.40 10.69 14.39
N PHE A 148 14.06 11.82 14.25
CA PHE A 148 14.16 12.54 12.98
C PHE A 148 14.82 11.67 11.91
N ARG A 149 15.95 11.04 12.21
CA ARG A 149 16.64 10.10 11.30
C ARG A 149 15.72 8.95 10.86
N ALA A 150 15.01 8.33 11.80
CA ALA A 150 14.09 7.23 11.47
C ALA A 150 12.95 7.66 10.56
N ALA A 151 12.38 8.86 10.76
CA ALA A 151 11.36 9.44 9.89
C ALA A 151 11.92 9.78 8.51
N GLN A 152 13.10 10.42 8.46
CA GLN A 152 13.79 10.81 7.23
C GLN A 152 14.14 9.59 6.37
N TYR A 153 14.67 8.53 6.98
CA TYR A 153 14.97 7.27 6.30
C TYR A 153 13.74 6.70 5.54
N SER A 154 12.57 6.75 6.16
CA SER A 154 11.34 6.28 5.53
C SER A 154 10.96 7.10 4.29
N ARG A 155 11.16 8.43 4.33
CA ARG A 155 10.93 9.33 3.18
C ARG A 155 11.91 9.06 2.06
N GLU A 156 13.20 8.99 2.39
CA GLU A 156 14.27 8.72 1.41
C GLU A 156 14.10 7.36 0.75
N LEU A 157 13.74 6.33 1.51
CA LEU A 157 13.47 5.00 0.96
C LEU A 157 12.27 5.03 -0.01
N SER A 158 11.18 5.73 0.37
CA SER A 158 10.02 5.90 -0.51
C SER A 158 10.39 6.58 -1.83
N ASP A 159 11.21 7.63 -1.78
CA ASP A 159 11.66 8.35 -2.97
C ASP A 159 12.64 7.52 -3.81
N LYS A 160 13.54 6.77 -3.19
CA LYS A 160 14.45 5.84 -3.90
C LYS A 160 13.65 4.75 -4.63
N VAL A 161 12.66 4.14 -3.98
CA VAL A 161 11.81 3.13 -4.59
C VAL A 161 11.02 3.72 -5.76
N TRP A 162 10.41 4.89 -5.58
CA TRP A 162 9.68 5.57 -6.65
C TRP A 162 10.56 5.88 -7.87
N ARG A 163 11.76 6.46 -7.67
CA ARG A 163 12.72 6.72 -8.76
C ARG A 163 13.16 5.42 -9.45
N GLY A 164 13.38 4.36 -8.67
CA GLY A 164 13.70 3.04 -9.21
C GLY A 164 12.60 2.47 -10.09
N CYS A 165 11.34 2.58 -9.68
CA CYS A 165 10.19 2.16 -10.49
C CYS A 165 10.03 3.01 -11.76
N MET A 166 10.20 4.33 -11.68
CA MET A 166 10.21 5.22 -12.85
C MET A 166 11.25 4.76 -13.86
N LYS A 167 12.51 4.59 -13.42
CA LYS A 167 13.61 4.16 -14.29
C LYS A 167 13.40 2.79 -14.92
N ILE A 168 12.82 1.84 -14.18
CA ILE A 168 12.49 0.50 -14.69
C ILE A 168 11.42 0.60 -15.78
N THR A 169 10.39 1.43 -15.59
CA THR A 169 9.34 1.65 -16.58
C THR A 169 9.87 2.37 -17.81
N GLU A 170 10.72 3.40 -17.67
CA GLU A 170 11.40 4.07 -18.79
C GLU A 170 12.19 3.10 -19.66
N GLN A 171 12.77 2.05 -19.05
CA GLN A 171 13.49 1.00 -19.74
C GLN A 171 12.59 -0.07 -20.39
N GLY A 172 11.27 0.08 -20.35
CA GLY A 172 10.31 -0.85 -20.93
C GLY A 172 10.01 -2.08 -20.07
N TYR A 173 10.27 -2.04 -18.75
CA TYR A 173 10.01 -3.17 -17.86
C TYR A 173 8.86 -2.90 -16.90
N TRP A 174 8.15 -3.98 -16.54
CA TRP A 174 7.09 -3.92 -15.55
C TRP A 174 7.63 -3.62 -14.14
N ALA A 175 7.27 -2.46 -13.60
CA ALA A 175 7.78 -2.01 -12.30
C ALA A 175 7.15 -2.71 -11.10
N GLY A 176 6.04 -3.43 -11.27
CA GLY A 176 5.37 -4.19 -10.21
C GLY A 176 3.85 -4.07 -10.23
N GLY A 177 3.20 -4.70 -9.26
CA GLY A 177 1.75 -4.83 -9.20
C GLY A 177 1.22 -6.05 -9.94
N SER A 178 -0.12 -6.26 -9.88
CA SER A 178 -0.80 -7.30 -10.64
C SER A 178 -0.82 -6.94 -12.11
N PRO A 179 -0.55 -7.89 -13.01
CA PRO A 179 -0.68 -7.64 -14.46
C PRO A 179 -2.15 -7.39 -14.83
N PRO A 180 -2.43 -6.63 -15.90
CA PRO A 180 -3.78 -6.51 -16.42
C PRO A 180 -4.37 -7.87 -16.84
N TYR A 181 -5.68 -8.00 -16.79
CA TYR A 181 -6.41 -9.18 -17.27
C TYR A 181 -6.04 -9.51 -18.72
N GLY A 182 -5.81 -10.77 -19.03
CA GLY A 182 -5.31 -11.21 -20.34
C GLY A 182 -3.81 -11.13 -20.51
N THR A 183 -3.04 -10.66 -19.50
CA THR A 183 -1.59 -10.61 -19.56
C THR A 183 -0.96 -11.40 -18.41
N ARG A 184 0.31 -11.80 -18.58
CA ARG A 184 1.11 -12.49 -17.55
C ARG A 184 2.47 -11.81 -17.42
N ARG A 185 3.09 -11.98 -16.26
CA ARG A 185 4.44 -11.47 -15.99
C ARG A 185 5.47 -12.49 -16.42
N LEU A 186 6.38 -12.12 -17.32
CA LEU A 186 7.50 -12.92 -17.75
C LEU A 186 8.79 -12.41 -17.09
N LEU A 187 9.52 -13.31 -16.44
CA LEU A 187 10.83 -13.01 -15.88
C LEU A 187 11.88 -13.05 -16.97
N LEU A 188 12.72 -12.03 -17.01
CA LEU A 188 13.86 -11.92 -17.92
C LEU A 188 15.17 -11.95 -17.12
N ASP A 189 16.21 -12.50 -17.69
CA ASP A 189 17.56 -12.42 -17.14
C ASP A 189 18.20 -11.03 -17.36
N GLU A 190 19.51 -10.90 -17.07
CA GLU A 190 20.27 -9.67 -17.28
C GLU A 190 20.44 -9.31 -18.75
N LYS A 191 20.45 -10.30 -19.64
CA LYS A 191 20.60 -10.15 -21.10
C LYS A 191 19.26 -9.92 -21.80
N ARG A 192 18.16 -9.91 -21.06
CA ARG A 192 16.77 -9.84 -21.54
C ARG A 192 16.25 -11.16 -22.14
N ASP A 193 16.94 -12.26 -21.92
CA ASP A 193 16.43 -13.55 -22.36
C ASP A 193 15.28 -14.02 -21.45
N PRO A 194 14.21 -14.60 -22.02
CA PRO A 194 13.06 -15.05 -21.24
C PRO A 194 13.39 -16.27 -20.39
N LEU A 195 13.03 -16.25 -19.11
CA LEU A 195 13.22 -17.36 -18.19
C LEU A 195 11.92 -18.16 -17.99
N HIS A 196 10.97 -17.61 -17.28
CA HIS A 196 9.67 -18.26 -17.02
C HIS A 196 8.61 -17.22 -16.64
N GLN A 197 7.35 -17.62 -16.77
CA GLN A 197 6.24 -16.79 -16.28
C GLN A 197 6.18 -16.84 -14.74
N LEU A 198 5.89 -15.69 -14.14
CA LEU A 198 5.74 -15.56 -12.70
C LEU A 198 4.29 -15.82 -12.28
N GLU A 199 4.12 -16.72 -11.34
CA GLU A 199 2.82 -16.98 -10.73
C GLU A 199 2.25 -15.77 -9.96
N PRO A 200 0.93 -15.70 -9.71
CA PRO A 200 0.34 -14.69 -8.85
C PRO A 200 1.02 -14.65 -7.48
N GLY A 201 1.48 -13.47 -7.06
CA GLY A 201 2.22 -13.29 -5.80
C GLY A 201 3.72 -13.60 -5.86
N GLN A 202 4.20 -14.37 -6.84
CA GLN A 202 5.63 -14.64 -7.03
C GLN A 202 6.39 -13.37 -7.37
N ARG A 203 7.63 -13.27 -6.91
CA ARG A 203 8.53 -12.13 -7.16
C ARG A 203 9.85 -12.62 -7.76
N LYS A 204 10.54 -11.72 -8.47
CA LYS A 204 11.91 -12.00 -8.92
C LYS A 204 12.83 -12.25 -7.71
N GLY A 205 13.72 -13.22 -7.83
CA GLY A 205 14.66 -13.59 -6.77
C GLY A 205 15.94 -12.74 -6.78
N ILE A 206 16.39 -12.29 -7.93
CA ILE A 206 17.67 -11.60 -8.13
C ILE A 206 17.43 -10.17 -8.60
N GLN A 207 18.23 -9.21 -8.08
CA GLN A 207 18.04 -7.78 -8.38
C GLN A 207 18.21 -7.43 -9.87
N ASN A 208 19.13 -8.10 -10.57
CA ASN A 208 19.45 -7.81 -11.97
C ASN A 208 18.41 -8.33 -12.97
N GLN A 209 17.56 -9.27 -12.56
CA GLN A 209 16.44 -9.76 -13.36
C GLN A 209 15.42 -8.64 -13.62
N ARG A 210 14.72 -8.74 -14.76
CA ARG A 210 13.65 -7.82 -15.15
C ARG A 210 12.35 -8.57 -15.34
N VAL A 211 11.25 -7.86 -15.37
CA VAL A 211 9.92 -8.42 -15.63
C VAL A 211 9.30 -7.65 -16.78
N THR A 212 8.77 -8.37 -17.76
CA THR A 212 7.92 -7.80 -18.81
C THR A 212 6.53 -8.40 -18.76
N LEU A 213 5.63 -7.91 -19.60
CA LEU A 213 4.31 -8.50 -19.80
C LEU A 213 4.30 -9.29 -21.11
N VAL A 214 3.53 -10.37 -21.11
CA VAL A 214 3.26 -11.21 -22.28
C VAL A 214 1.78 -11.58 -22.30
N GLU A 215 1.31 -12.11 -23.41
CA GLU A 215 -0.02 -12.72 -23.48
C GLU A 215 -0.22 -13.75 -22.38
N GLY A 216 -1.41 -13.74 -21.81
CA GLY A 216 -1.79 -14.65 -20.73
C GLY A 216 -2.62 -15.83 -21.23
N ASP A 217 -3.67 -16.14 -20.47
CA ASP A 217 -4.61 -17.19 -20.84
C ASP A 217 -5.32 -16.83 -22.16
N PRO A 218 -5.33 -17.71 -23.19
CA PRO A 218 -5.99 -17.44 -24.48
C PRO A 218 -7.47 -17.05 -24.34
N VAL A 219 -8.17 -17.60 -23.35
CA VAL A 219 -9.58 -17.23 -23.07
C VAL A 219 -9.67 -15.78 -22.60
N GLU A 220 -8.79 -15.36 -21.69
CA GLU A 220 -8.75 -13.98 -21.21
C GLU A 220 -8.36 -13.00 -22.33
N VAL A 221 -7.40 -13.38 -23.19
CA VAL A 221 -6.97 -12.59 -24.36
C VAL A 221 -8.15 -12.41 -25.32
N ALA A 222 -8.86 -13.50 -25.66
CA ALA A 222 -10.04 -13.44 -26.53
C ALA A 222 -11.14 -12.54 -25.97
N VAL A 223 -11.35 -12.52 -24.65
CA VAL A 223 -12.31 -11.61 -24.00
C VAL A 223 -11.89 -10.15 -24.17
N ILE A 224 -10.61 -9.80 -24.03
CA ILE A 224 -10.13 -8.43 -24.27
C ILE A 224 -10.33 -8.04 -25.72
N GLN A 225 -9.93 -8.87 -26.68
CA GLN A 225 -10.11 -8.61 -28.11
C GLN A 225 -11.58 -8.45 -28.47
N ARG A 226 -12.45 -9.27 -27.91
CA ARG A 226 -13.91 -9.18 -28.07
C ARG A 226 -14.47 -7.87 -27.53
N ILE A 227 -14.06 -7.43 -26.31
CA ILE A 227 -14.50 -6.16 -25.72
C ILE A 227 -14.20 -5.00 -26.67
N PHE A 228 -12.98 -4.94 -27.22
CA PHE A 228 -12.60 -3.90 -28.17
C PHE A 228 -13.37 -4.00 -29.49
N HIS A 229 -13.53 -5.21 -30.04
CA HIS A 229 -14.28 -5.43 -31.26
C HIS A 229 -15.76 -5.03 -31.12
N GLU A 230 -16.44 -5.51 -30.08
CA GLU A 230 -17.85 -5.19 -29.84
C GLU A 230 -18.08 -3.68 -29.64
N PHE A 231 -17.11 -3.01 -28.96
CA PHE A 231 -17.20 -1.59 -28.74
C PHE A 231 -16.96 -0.75 -30.01
N THR A 232 -15.91 -1.08 -30.76
CA THR A 232 -15.46 -0.25 -31.90
C THR A 232 -16.17 -0.59 -33.23
N ALA A 233 -16.42 -1.88 -33.50
CA ALA A 233 -17.03 -2.35 -34.74
C ALA A 233 -18.55 -2.48 -34.65
N LEU A 234 -19.07 -3.01 -33.53
CA LEU A 234 -20.50 -3.21 -33.36
C LEU A 234 -21.22 -2.04 -32.66
N GLY A 235 -20.46 -1.07 -32.14
CA GLY A 235 -21.00 0.11 -31.45
C GLY A 235 -21.71 -0.18 -30.13
N TYR A 236 -21.46 -1.34 -29.51
CA TYR A 236 -22.11 -1.72 -28.24
C TYR A 236 -21.69 -0.81 -27.10
N SER A 237 -22.61 -0.60 -26.16
CA SER A 237 -22.27 0.12 -24.93
C SER A 237 -21.52 -0.81 -23.97
N GLU A 238 -20.77 -0.22 -23.04
CA GLU A 238 -20.03 -0.93 -22.00
C GLU A 238 -20.95 -1.82 -21.15
N TYR A 239 -22.20 -1.39 -20.96
CA TYR A 239 -23.22 -2.14 -20.24
C TYR A 239 -23.64 -3.40 -21.04
N ARG A 240 -23.93 -3.24 -22.34
CA ARG A 240 -24.32 -4.35 -23.22
C ARG A 240 -23.22 -5.40 -23.34
N ILE A 241 -21.97 -4.97 -23.46
CA ILE A 241 -20.80 -5.86 -23.49
C ILE A 241 -20.71 -6.65 -22.17
N ALA A 242 -20.84 -5.95 -21.04
CA ALA A 242 -20.81 -6.60 -19.72
C ALA A 242 -21.94 -7.63 -19.56
N GLU A 243 -23.17 -7.34 -20.01
CA GLU A 243 -24.28 -8.29 -19.99
C GLU A 243 -24.03 -9.51 -20.86
N GLY A 244 -23.48 -9.33 -22.07
CA GLY A 244 -23.12 -10.44 -22.96
C GLY A 244 -22.13 -11.40 -22.30
N LEU A 245 -21.03 -10.86 -21.73
CA LEU A 245 -20.04 -11.66 -21.02
C LEU A 245 -20.64 -12.41 -19.81
N ASN A 246 -21.55 -11.75 -19.08
CA ASN A 246 -22.24 -12.37 -17.94
C ASN A 246 -23.21 -13.47 -18.35
N ALA A 247 -23.94 -13.30 -19.47
CA ALA A 247 -24.88 -14.30 -19.98
C ALA A 247 -24.16 -15.59 -20.40
N GLU A 248 -22.91 -15.47 -20.85
CA GLU A 248 -22.05 -16.60 -21.22
C GLU A 248 -21.30 -17.18 -19.99
N GLY A 249 -21.50 -16.65 -18.80
CA GLY A 249 -20.83 -17.13 -17.57
C GLY A 249 -19.34 -16.83 -17.50
N ILE A 250 -18.83 -15.90 -18.31
CA ILE A 250 -17.41 -15.51 -18.29
C ILE A 250 -17.12 -14.67 -17.04
N PRO A 251 -16.23 -15.12 -16.13
CA PRO A 251 -15.96 -14.38 -14.91
C PRO A 251 -15.17 -13.10 -15.18
N SER A 252 -15.47 -12.05 -14.41
CA SER A 252 -14.66 -10.83 -14.43
C SER A 252 -13.28 -11.07 -13.78
N PRO A 253 -12.30 -10.15 -13.94
CA PRO A 253 -10.97 -10.28 -13.32
C PRO A 253 -10.97 -10.40 -11.79
N SER A 254 -12.07 -10.05 -11.15
CA SER A 254 -12.27 -10.23 -9.70
C SER A 254 -13.00 -11.54 -9.34
N GLY A 255 -13.28 -12.40 -10.31
CA GLY A 255 -14.03 -13.64 -10.14
C GLY A 255 -15.56 -13.48 -10.09
N GLY A 256 -16.08 -12.24 -10.10
CA GLY A 256 -17.50 -11.95 -10.06
C GLY A 256 -18.07 -11.59 -11.44
N ARG A 257 -19.21 -10.87 -11.45
CA ARG A 257 -19.85 -10.39 -12.69
C ARG A 257 -19.10 -9.20 -13.30
N TRP A 258 -19.17 -9.08 -14.61
CA TRP A 258 -18.74 -7.88 -15.32
C TRP A 258 -19.74 -6.73 -15.08
N GLY A 259 -19.23 -5.52 -14.94
CA GLY A 259 -20.00 -4.29 -14.92
C GLY A 259 -19.47 -3.31 -15.97
N ALA A 260 -20.28 -2.35 -16.38
CA ALA A 260 -19.91 -1.33 -17.38
C ALA A 260 -18.59 -0.62 -17.01
N GLY A 261 -18.39 -0.26 -15.73
CA GLY A 261 -17.13 0.33 -15.27
C GLY A 261 -15.93 -0.61 -15.35
N SER A 262 -16.12 -1.93 -15.31
CA SER A 262 -15.06 -2.90 -15.54
C SER A 262 -14.66 -2.94 -17.03
N VAL A 263 -15.62 -2.93 -17.94
CA VAL A 263 -15.38 -2.86 -19.37
C VAL A 263 -14.70 -1.53 -19.73
N LEU A 264 -15.21 -0.39 -19.25
CA LEU A 264 -14.63 0.94 -19.48
C LEU A 264 -13.14 1.00 -19.09
N ARG A 265 -12.79 0.46 -17.91
CA ARG A 265 -11.37 0.41 -17.48
C ARG A 265 -10.47 -0.39 -18.42
N ARG A 266 -10.98 -1.40 -19.12
CA ARG A 266 -10.23 -2.15 -20.15
C ARG A 266 -10.07 -1.33 -21.40
N LEU A 267 -11.14 -0.74 -21.90
CA LEU A 267 -11.09 0.14 -23.06
C LEU A 267 -10.13 1.33 -22.90
N GLN A 268 -9.89 1.80 -21.69
CA GLN A 268 -8.99 2.93 -21.38
C GLN A 268 -7.56 2.51 -21.01
N ASN A 269 -7.25 1.23 -20.98
CA ASN A 269 -5.94 0.78 -20.51
C ASN A 269 -4.94 0.65 -21.66
N GLU A 270 -4.03 1.61 -21.75
CA GLU A 270 -2.96 1.68 -22.75
C GLU A 270 -2.03 0.43 -22.73
N THR A 271 -2.04 -0.36 -21.64
CA THR A 271 -1.26 -1.60 -21.56
C THR A 271 -1.69 -2.61 -22.64
N TYR A 272 -2.93 -2.60 -23.10
CA TYR A 272 -3.41 -3.51 -24.15
C TYR A 272 -2.83 -3.23 -25.55
N ILE A 273 -2.19 -2.09 -25.75
CA ILE A 273 -1.43 -1.76 -26.97
C ILE A 273 0.09 -1.81 -26.73
N GLY A 274 0.56 -2.50 -25.69
CA GLY A 274 1.99 -2.61 -25.42
C GLY A 274 2.62 -1.41 -24.71
N THR A 275 1.84 -0.42 -24.28
CA THR A 275 2.34 0.78 -23.60
C THR A 275 2.32 0.61 -22.07
N LEU A 276 3.47 0.74 -21.45
CA LEU A 276 3.54 0.84 -19.98
C LEU A 276 3.16 2.24 -19.52
N VAL A 277 2.28 2.33 -18.55
CA VAL A 277 1.93 3.61 -17.91
C VAL A 277 2.15 3.51 -16.41
N TYR A 278 3.05 4.34 -15.91
CA TYR A 278 3.39 4.41 -14.49
C TYR A 278 3.07 5.78 -13.91
N ASN A 279 3.00 5.87 -12.57
CA ASN A 279 2.73 7.09 -11.82
C ASN A 279 1.32 7.69 -12.05
N LYS A 280 0.34 6.86 -12.41
CA LYS A 280 -1.08 7.31 -12.50
C LYS A 280 -1.63 7.76 -11.16
N THR A 281 -1.15 7.16 -10.08
CA THR A 281 -1.60 7.46 -8.71
C THR A 281 -0.41 7.53 -7.75
N THR A 282 -0.57 8.29 -6.68
CA THR A 282 0.41 8.34 -5.58
C THR A 282 -0.24 7.94 -4.26
N GLN A 283 0.50 7.19 -3.45
CA GLN A 283 0.14 6.81 -2.08
C GLN A 283 1.43 6.71 -1.27
N LYS A 284 2.12 7.84 -1.08
CA LYS A 284 3.39 7.87 -0.33
C LYS A 284 3.11 7.68 1.16
N LEU A 285 3.91 6.81 1.80
CA LEU A 285 3.93 6.65 3.26
C LEU A 285 2.53 6.45 3.89
N LYS A 286 1.65 5.65 3.24
CA LYS A 286 0.27 5.38 3.67
C LYS A 286 -0.67 6.59 3.68
N THR A 287 -0.35 7.68 3.02
CA THR A 287 -1.33 8.73 2.76
C THR A 287 -2.50 8.19 1.91
N PRO A 288 -3.67 8.82 1.95
CA PRO A 288 -4.75 8.47 1.05
C PRO A 288 -4.28 8.47 -0.41
N ARG A 289 -4.74 7.47 -1.17
CA ARG A 289 -4.43 7.39 -2.61
C ARG A 289 -5.01 8.61 -3.32
N ARG A 290 -4.20 9.24 -4.17
CA ARG A 290 -4.58 10.38 -5.00
C ARG A 290 -4.18 10.09 -6.44
N ASP A 291 -5.00 10.54 -7.39
CA ASP A 291 -4.66 10.48 -8.80
C ASP A 291 -3.68 11.61 -9.15
N ASN A 292 -2.66 11.27 -9.92
CA ASN A 292 -1.74 12.26 -10.46
C ASN A 292 -2.30 12.79 -11.79
N PRO A 293 -2.06 14.07 -12.11
CA PRO A 293 -2.46 14.63 -13.40
C PRO A 293 -1.73 13.89 -14.54
N PRO A 294 -2.37 13.77 -15.74
CA PRO A 294 -1.84 13.00 -16.86
C PRO A 294 -0.44 13.41 -17.33
N GLU A 295 -0.06 14.66 -17.11
CA GLU A 295 1.27 15.22 -17.45
C GLU A 295 2.40 14.59 -16.61
N GLN A 296 2.06 14.07 -15.45
CA GLN A 296 3.01 13.37 -14.55
C GLN A 296 3.08 11.86 -14.83
N TRP A 297 2.26 11.34 -15.73
CA TRP A 297 2.29 9.93 -16.06
C TRP A 297 3.48 9.62 -16.95
N LEU A 298 4.24 8.62 -16.58
CA LEU A 298 5.29 8.09 -17.45
C LEU A 298 4.65 7.08 -18.41
N ARG A 299 4.80 7.31 -19.72
CA ARG A 299 4.37 6.39 -20.77
C ARG A 299 5.59 5.86 -21.52
N THR A 300 5.68 4.54 -21.63
CA THR A 300 6.70 3.87 -22.43
C THR A 300 5.97 3.03 -23.49
N PRO A 301 5.85 3.53 -24.72
CA PRO A 301 5.22 2.80 -25.82
C PRO A 301 6.11 1.62 -26.23
N ASP A 302 5.51 0.65 -26.92
CA ASP A 302 6.16 -0.52 -27.54
C ASP A 302 7.06 -1.30 -26.57
N ALA A 303 6.67 -1.35 -25.29
CA ALA A 303 7.44 -2.05 -24.24
C ALA A 303 7.29 -3.58 -24.33
N PHE A 304 6.21 -4.05 -24.92
CA PHE A 304 5.89 -5.47 -25.16
C PHE A 304 4.78 -5.58 -26.22
N GLU A 305 4.48 -6.80 -26.67
CA GLU A 305 3.44 -7.05 -27.65
C GLU A 305 2.04 -6.78 -27.07
N GLY A 306 1.26 -5.94 -27.76
CA GLY A 306 -0.10 -5.59 -27.36
C GLY A 306 -1.11 -6.69 -27.70
N LEU A 307 -2.21 -6.78 -26.93
CA LEU A 307 -3.32 -7.71 -27.19
C LEU A 307 -4.29 -7.21 -28.25
N VAL A 308 -4.29 -5.90 -28.52
CA VAL A 308 -5.12 -5.23 -29.53
C VAL A 308 -4.28 -4.25 -30.34
N THR A 309 -4.75 -3.91 -31.52
CA THR A 309 -4.03 -2.97 -32.38
C THR A 309 -4.19 -1.53 -31.89
N THR A 310 -3.19 -0.69 -32.18
CA THR A 310 -3.22 0.75 -31.85
C THR A 310 -4.42 1.44 -32.51
N ASP A 311 -4.80 1.07 -33.72
CA ASP A 311 -5.96 1.63 -34.43
C ASP A 311 -7.26 1.33 -33.70
N GLN A 312 -7.44 0.09 -33.26
CA GLN A 312 -8.60 -0.34 -32.48
C GLN A 312 -8.71 0.43 -31.15
N PHE A 313 -7.59 0.58 -30.46
CA PHE A 313 -7.53 1.35 -29.21
C PHE A 313 -7.85 2.83 -29.46
N THR A 314 -7.22 3.45 -30.45
CA THR A 314 -7.45 4.85 -30.82
C THR A 314 -8.91 5.10 -31.13
N ARG A 315 -9.50 4.20 -31.93
CA ARG A 315 -10.93 4.28 -32.24
C ARG A 315 -11.81 4.19 -30.99
N ALA A 316 -11.47 3.33 -30.05
CA ALA A 316 -12.18 3.25 -28.77
C ALA A 316 -12.08 4.56 -27.99
N GLN A 317 -10.89 5.20 -27.93
CA GLN A 317 -10.71 6.49 -27.25
C GLN A 317 -11.52 7.62 -27.91
N GLU A 318 -11.57 7.66 -29.24
CA GLU A 318 -12.39 8.64 -29.99
C GLU A 318 -13.87 8.52 -29.62
N ILE A 319 -14.41 7.30 -29.65
CA ILE A 319 -15.81 7.03 -29.27
C ILE A 319 -16.08 7.46 -27.83
N LEU A 320 -15.16 7.13 -26.88
CA LEU A 320 -15.28 7.52 -25.48
C LEU A 320 -15.22 9.06 -25.32
N ALA A 321 -14.33 9.72 -26.04
CA ALA A 321 -14.21 11.18 -26.00
C ALA A 321 -15.44 11.86 -26.56
N GLU A 322 -16.01 11.34 -27.66
CA GLU A 322 -17.26 11.85 -28.26
C GLU A 322 -18.44 11.68 -27.27
N ARG A 323 -18.57 10.50 -26.65
CA ARG A 323 -19.61 10.27 -25.63
C ARG A 323 -19.49 11.22 -24.46
N ARG A 324 -18.26 11.49 -23.95
CA ARG A 324 -18.03 12.48 -22.88
C ARG A 324 -18.46 13.88 -23.28
N ARG A 325 -18.13 14.32 -24.49
CA ARG A 325 -18.55 15.64 -25.01
C ARG A 325 -20.08 15.79 -25.10
N ARG A 326 -20.79 14.70 -25.39
CA ARG A 326 -22.27 14.72 -25.41
C ARG A 326 -22.88 14.88 -24.00
N PHE A 327 -22.19 14.44 -22.96
CA PHE A 327 -22.65 14.47 -21.56
C PHE A 327 -21.92 15.51 -20.71
N ASP A 328 -21.26 16.49 -21.33
CA ASP A 328 -20.65 17.61 -20.62
C ASP A 328 -21.76 18.47 -19.99
N PRO A 329 -21.73 18.72 -18.65
CA PRO A 329 -22.75 19.50 -17.96
C PRO A 329 -22.92 20.92 -18.50
N GLU A 330 -21.84 21.58 -18.90
CA GLU A 330 -21.91 22.95 -19.48
C GLU A 330 -22.64 22.93 -20.81
N ARG A 331 -22.29 22.01 -21.70
CA ARG A 331 -22.95 21.84 -23.00
C ARG A 331 -24.40 21.39 -22.85
N MET A 332 -24.69 20.54 -21.85
CA MET A 332 -26.09 20.15 -21.54
C MET A 332 -26.90 21.37 -21.08
N LEU A 333 -26.35 22.23 -20.26
CA LEU A 333 -27.00 23.47 -19.81
C LEU A 333 -27.21 24.43 -20.97
N GLU A 334 -26.23 24.60 -21.85
CA GLU A 334 -26.37 25.40 -23.07
C GLU A 334 -27.52 24.89 -23.96
N GLN A 335 -27.58 23.57 -24.20
CA GLN A 335 -28.67 22.95 -24.99
C GLN A 335 -30.04 23.13 -24.32
N LEU A 336 -30.12 22.93 -23.00
CA LEU A 336 -31.35 23.17 -22.24
C LEU A 336 -31.80 24.64 -22.34
N ASN A 337 -30.86 25.58 -22.21
CA ASN A 337 -31.14 27.00 -22.35
C ASN A 337 -31.65 27.35 -23.77
N ALA A 338 -31.02 26.80 -24.81
CA ALA A 338 -31.44 26.98 -26.17
C ALA A 338 -32.87 26.49 -26.41
N ILE A 339 -33.21 25.29 -25.89
CA ILE A 339 -34.56 24.73 -25.95
C ILE A 339 -35.55 25.60 -25.20
N TYR A 340 -35.16 26.08 -23.99
CA TYR A 340 -36.03 26.97 -23.20
C TYR A 340 -36.27 28.31 -23.89
N GLN A 341 -35.25 28.91 -24.47
CA GLN A 341 -35.39 30.16 -25.23
C GLN A 341 -36.31 29.99 -26.46
N GLN A 342 -36.24 28.84 -27.11
CA GLN A 342 -37.05 28.56 -28.31
C GLN A 342 -38.51 28.21 -27.99
N TYR A 343 -38.77 27.46 -26.93
CA TYR A 343 -40.09 26.91 -26.64
C TYR A 343 -40.75 27.41 -25.35
N GLY A 344 -40.03 28.15 -24.52
CA GLY A 344 -40.52 28.70 -23.25
C GLY A 344 -40.85 27.68 -22.16
N VAL A 345 -40.70 26.38 -22.45
CA VAL A 345 -41.02 25.28 -21.52
C VAL A 345 -40.09 24.10 -21.71
N PHE A 346 -39.81 23.33 -20.63
CA PHE A 346 -39.14 22.04 -20.71
C PHE A 346 -40.15 20.89 -20.77
N ARG A 347 -40.14 20.14 -21.86
CA ARG A 347 -40.89 18.88 -21.99
C ARG A 347 -39.97 17.81 -22.54
N GLY A 348 -40.04 16.57 -22.00
CA GLY A 348 -39.23 15.45 -22.49
C GLY A 348 -39.41 15.12 -23.98
N SER A 349 -40.55 15.48 -24.53
CA SER A 349 -40.82 15.37 -26.00
C SER A 349 -39.99 16.34 -26.83
N LEU A 350 -39.66 17.53 -26.32
CA LEU A 350 -38.89 18.54 -27.04
C LEU A 350 -37.40 18.13 -27.11
N LEU A 351 -36.88 17.40 -26.12
CA LEU A 351 -35.54 16.83 -26.14
C LEU A 351 -35.32 15.81 -27.25
N LYS A 352 -36.39 15.09 -27.65
CA LYS A 352 -36.35 14.11 -28.76
C LYS A 352 -36.34 14.74 -30.17
N LEU A 353 -36.77 16.00 -30.30
CA LEU A 353 -36.77 16.73 -31.56
C LEU A 353 -35.39 17.30 -31.92
N HIS A 354 -34.48 17.39 -30.95
CA HIS A 354 -33.09 17.80 -31.17
C HIS A 354 -32.22 16.54 -31.27
N ASP A 355 -31.82 16.15 -32.46
CA ASP A 355 -31.00 14.96 -32.77
C ASP A 355 -29.67 14.86 -32.04
N SER A 356 -29.22 15.95 -31.43
CA SER A 356 -27.98 16.03 -30.63
C SER A 356 -28.20 16.06 -29.11
N ALA A 357 -29.45 16.10 -28.63
CA ALA A 357 -29.75 16.19 -27.21
C ALA A 357 -29.68 14.81 -26.52
N PRO A 358 -29.10 14.70 -25.33
CA PRO A 358 -29.17 13.51 -24.52
C PRO A 358 -30.63 13.09 -24.25
N SER A 359 -30.84 11.79 -23.97
CA SER A 359 -32.19 11.29 -23.65
C SER A 359 -32.78 11.98 -22.41
N ALA A 360 -34.13 12.06 -22.32
CA ALA A 360 -34.80 12.66 -21.17
C ALA A 360 -34.38 12.08 -19.81
N GLY A 361 -33.93 10.82 -19.75
CA GLY A 361 -33.37 10.19 -18.54
C GLY A 361 -32.04 10.76 -18.06
N THR A 362 -31.30 11.47 -18.94
CA THR A 362 -30.03 12.09 -18.62
C THR A 362 -30.21 13.37 -17.80
N TYR A 363 -31.38 14.02 -17.94
CA TYR A 363 -31.76 15.25 -17.24
C TYR A 363 -32.58 14.98 -15.96
N SER A 364 -32.60 13.75 -15.44
CA SER A 364 -33.36 13.47 -14.21
C SER A 364 -32.71 14.15 -12.98
N PRO A 365 -33.51 14.71 -12.04
CA PRO A 365 -32.99 15.47 -10.89
C PRO A 365 -32.02 14.73 -9.96
N GLY A 366 -31.92 13.41 -10.05
CA GLY A 366 -30.99 12.60 -9.26
C GLY A 366 -29.59 12.42 -9.90
N ARG A 367 -29.28 13.08 -11.04
CA ARG A 367 -27.99 13.00 -11.75
C ARG A 367 -27.36 14.37 -12.06
N MET A 368 -27.99 15.45 -11.67
CA MET A 368 -27.42 16.81 -11.70
C MET A 368 -26.96 17.24 -10.26
#